data_59aeccd9fa034ed3cef09dd50188760c
#
_entry.id   59aeccd9fa034ed3cef09dd50188760c
#
_cell.length_a   1.000
_cell.length_b   1.000
_cell.length_c   1.000
_cell.angle_alpha   90.00
_cell.angle_beta   90.00
_cell.angle_gamma   90.00
#
_symmetry.space_group_name_H-M   'P 1'
#
loop_
_entity.id
_entity.type
_entity.pdbx_description
1 polymer ?
#
loop_
_entity_poly.entity_id
_entity_poly.type
_entity_poly.pdbx_seq_one_letter_code
_entity_poly.pdbx_strand_id
1 'polypeptide(L)'
;MANSYEPPRPDYRFDSFEAATEQTEDDFFSVTLSDDMLVPLAEHHSADGRDTYLLLYDRAAIWDIPGTAEYVTLHITRDTVQRTFDFAHERHPVIPQAQNWLIRQGCPAESVELSTNHGPRPADALTARLEDMLRANPDDRYTVLDHSTDNPCSFDFGIEVSTAVHDNHPASGHAPYRLFLEETTKDFGSYTVREGAFPTAEAADTWLRERSTLLPLAPAPHGAVGLRAEA
;
A
#
# COMPACT_ATOMS: atom_id res chain seq x y z
N MET A 1 11.40 -18.36 -29.36
CA MET A 1 11.60 -16.92 -29.18
C MET A 1 10.91 -16.56 -27.86
N ALA A 2 11.66 -16.28 -26.82
CA ALA A 2 11.09 -15.83 -25.57
C ALA A 2 10.55 -14.42 -25.81
N ASN A 3 9.24 -14.23 -25.69
CA ASN A 3 8.65 -12.91 -25.64
C ASN A 3 9.15 -12.28 -24.34
N SER A 4 10.10 -11.36 -24.42
CA SER A 4 10.51 -10.56 -23.27
C SER A 4 9.31 -9.67 -22.93
N TYR A 5 8.54 -10.07 -21.93
CA TYR A 5 7.50 -9.22 -21.35
C TYR A 5 8.20 -8.05 -20.68
N GLU A 6 8.21 -6.91 -21.33
CA GLU A 6 8.61 -5.65 -20.71
C GLU A 6 7.38 -5.12 -19.98
N PRO A 7 7.45 -4.92 -18.64
CA PRO A 7 6.32 -4.38 -17.90
C PRO A 7 5.96 -2.97 -18.41
N PRO A 8 4.69 -2.57 -18.35
CA PRO A 8 4.29 -1.23 -18.73
C PRO A 8 5.02 -0.21 -17.85
N ARG A 9 5.42 0.92 -18.44
CA ARG A 9 6.01 2.06 -17.71
C ARG A 9 4.91 3.02 -17.27
N PRO A 10 5.11 3.76 -16.16
CA PRO A 10 4.19 4.80 -15.75
C PRO A 10 4.03 5.89 -16.81
N ASP A 11 2.79 6.34 -17.06
CA ASP A 11 2.51 7.49 -17.92
C ASP A 11 2.35 8.75 -17.08
N TYR A 12 3.41 9.52 -16.96
CA TYR A 12 3.42 10.76 -16.18
C TYR A 12 2.75 11.94 -16.91
N ARG A 13 2.50 11.85 -18.20
CA ARG A 13 1.91 12.89 -19.06
C ARG A 13 2.59 14.25 -18.96
N PHE A 14 3.91 14.26 -19.04
CA PHE A 14 4.69 15.51 -18.98
C PHE A 14 4.88 16.22 -20.33
N ASP A 15 4.32 15.70 -21.40
CA ASP A 15 4.47 16.30 -22.72
C ASP A 15 4.14 17.79 -22.67
N SER A 16 5.19 18.63 -22.78
CA SER A 16 5.11 20.08 -22.75
C SER A 16 4.85 20.74 -21.38
N PHE A 17 5.09 20.08 -20.27
CA PHE A 17 5.09 20.66 -18.94
C PHE A 17 6.51 20.64 -18.36
N GLU A 18 6.89 21.73 -17.67
CA GLU A 18 8.14 21.85 -16.92
C GLU A 18 7.86 21.78 -15.41
N ALA A 19 8.82 21.38 -14.61
CA ALA A 19 8.64 21.44 -13.16
C ALA A 19 8.38 22.87 -12.69
N ALA A 20 7.50 23.07 -11.73
CA ALA A 20 7.16 24.39 -11.22
C ALA A 20 8.35 25.09 -10.56
N THR A 21 9.27 24.30 -10.00
CA THR A 21 10.51 24.77 -9.37
C THR A 21 11.64 23.78 -9.61
N GLU A 22 12.90 24.23 -9.46
CA GLU A 22 14.08 23.37 -9.49
C GLU A 22 14.01 22.28 -8.42
N GLN A 23 13.47 22.58 -7.24
CA GLN A 23 13.26 21.60 -6.19
C GLN A 23 12.25 20.53 -6.60
N THR A 24 11.16 20.91 -7.25
CA THR A 24 10.17 19.95 -7.80
C THR A 24 10.83 19.01 -8.81
N GLU A 25 11.73 19.52 -9.67
CA GLU A 25 12.46 18.71 -10.66
C GLU A 25 13.38 17.71 -9.98
N ASP A 26 14.18 18.15 -9.02
CA ASP A 26 15.13 17.31 -8.28
C ASP A 26 14.41 16.24 -7.47
N ASP A 27 13.34 16.59 -6.76
CA ASP A 27 12.54 15.66 -5.96
C ASP A 27 11.85 14.63 -6.86
N PHE A 28 11.27 15.07 -7.99
CA PHE A 28 10.64 14.16 -8.94
C PHE A 28 11.65 13.19 -9.54
N PHE A 29 12.80 13.68 -9.96
CA PHE A 29 13.90 12.85 -10.45
C PHE A 29 14.33 11.82 -9.41
N SER A 30 14.45 12.22 -8.14
CA SER A 30 14.82 11.29 -7.06
C SER A 30 13.81 10.15 -6.88
N VAL A 31 12.51 10.43 -6.99
CA VAL A 31 11.44 9.41 -6.87
C VAL A 31 11.40 8.48 -8.09
N THR A 32 11.71 9.01 -9.27
CA THR A 32 11.59 8.30 -10.55
C THR A 32 12.93 7.84 -11.12
N LEU A 33 14.04 7.95 -10.37
CA LEU A 33 15.39 7.61 -10.82
C LEU A 33 15.50 6.20 -11.44
N SER A 34 14.73 5.25 -10.91
CA SER A 34 14.65 3.87 -11.40
C SER A 34 13.27 3.59 -11.98
N ASP A 35 12.78 4.43 -12.90
CA ASP A 35 11.43 4.34 -13.46
C ASP A 35 11.15 3.02 -14.20
N ASP A 36 12.19 2.36 -14.71
CA ASP A 36 12.12 1.03 -15.32
C ASP A 36 11.81 -0.09 -14.29
N MET A 37 11.98 0.20 -13.00
CA MET A 37 11.61 -0.71 -11.91
C MET A 37 10.24 -0.38 -11.32
N LEU A 38 9.63 0.76 -11.67
CA LEU A 38 8.30 1.15 -11.23
C LEU A 38 7.22 0.56 -12.14
N VAL A 39 6.39 -0.32 -11.59
CA VAL A 39 5.31 -0.99 -12.31
C VAL A 39 3.98 -0.38 -11.93
N PRO A 40 3.21 0.23 -12.87
CA PRO A 40 1.90 0.79 -12.56
C PRO A 40 0.89 -0.32 -12.24
N LEU A 41 0.28 -0.23 -11.05
CA LEU A 41 -0.80 -1.09 -10.58
C LEU A 41 -2.17 -0.47 -10.82
N ALA A 42 -2.28 0.85 -10.66
CA ALA A 42 -3.44 1.65 -11.01
C ALA A 42 -2.97 3.02 -11.53
N GLU A 43 -3.70 3.55 -12.49
CA GLU A 43 -3.41 4.81 -13.14
C GLU A 43 -4.71 5.52 -13.48
N HIS A 44 -4.82 6.79 -13.10
CA HIS A 44 -5.95 7.63 -13.43
C HIS A 44 -5.49 9.02 -13.84
N HIS A 45 -6.09 9.54 -14.91
CA HIS A 45 -5.87 10.89 -15.39
C HIS A 45 -7.20 11.63 -15.42
N SER A 46 -7.26 12.82 -14.82
CA SER A 46 -8.45 13.66 -14.90
C SER A 46 -8.78 14.04 -16.34
N ALA A 47 -10.07 14.18 -16.63
CA ALA A 47 -10.55 14.49 -17.99
C ALA A 47 -10.08 15.87 -18.50
N ASP A 48 -9.78 16.81 -17.61
CA ASP A 48 -9.25 18.13 -17.92
C ASP A 48 -7.72 18.17 -18.05
N GLY A 49 -7.07 17.03 -17.84
CA GLY A 49 -5.61 16.84 -17.94
C GLY A 49 -4.80 17.49 -16.81
N ARG A 50 -5.47 17.95 -15.74
CA ARG A 50 -4.80 18.62 -14.61
C ARG A 50 -4.14 17.65 -13.66
N ASP A 51 -4.78 16.51 -13.40
CA ASP A 51 -4.36 15.59 -12.38
C ASP A 51 -3.99 14.24 -12.98
N THR A 52 -2.93 13.64 -12.45
CA THR A 52 -2.55 12.24 -12.68
C THR A 52 -2.31 11.59 -11.33
N TYR A 53 -2.92 10.44 -11.13
CA TYR A 53 -2.79 9.62 -9.94
C TYR A 53 -2.19 8.28 -10.33
N LEU A 54 -1.09 7.89 -9.69
CA LEU A 54 -0.39 6.65 -9.97
C LEU A 54 -0.22 5.87 -8.67
N LEU A 55 -0.55 4.59 -8.70
CA LEU A 55 -0.15 3.59 -7.73
C LEU A 55 0.86 2.68 -8.40
N LEU A 56 2.08 2.70 -7.91
CA LEU A 56 3.22 2.01 -8.50
C LEU A 56 3.76 0.95 -7.53
N TYR A 57 4.24 -0.16 -8.05
CA TYR A 57 5.04 -1.14 -7.34
C TYR A 57 6.51 -0.95 -7.70
N ASP A 58 7.32 -0.67 -6.70
CA ASP A 58 8.76 -0.47 -6.84
C ASP A 58 9.50 -1.81 -6.68
N ARG A 59 9.91 -2.40 -7.79
CA ARG A 59 10.64 -3.65 -7.81
C ARG A 59 12.05 -3.55 -7.24
N ALA A 60 12.60 -2.35 -7.11
CA ALA A 60 13.91 -2.09 -6.53
C ALA A 60 13.87 -2.03 -4.99
N ALA A 61 12.71 -1.72 -4.39
CA ALA A 61 12.58 -1.50 -2.95
C ALA A 61 13.13 -2.64 -2.09
N ILE A 62 12.97 -3.89 -2.53
CA ILE A 62 13.45 -5.08 -1.82
C ILE A 62 14.98 -5.17 -1.82
N TRP A 63 15.64 -4.62 -2.84
CA TRP A 63 17.07 -4.80 -3.07
C TRP A 63 17.90 -3.64 -2.58
N ASP A 64 17.38 -2.42 -2.66
CA ASP A 64 18.16 -1.21 -2.42
C ASP A 64 18.32 -0.91 -0.93
N ILE A 65 17.21 -0.84 -0.19
CA ILE A 65 17.23 -0.49 1.24
C ILE A 65 16.25 -1.42 1.98
N PRO A 66 16.74 -2.32 2.84
CA PRO A 66 15.85 -3.16 3.66
C PRO A 66 14.85 -2.31 4.46
N GLY A 67 13.58 -2.69 4.42
CA GLY A 67 12.50 -1.99 5.11
C GLY A 67 11.89 -0.82 4.34
N THR A 68 12.34 -0.55 3.10
CA THR A 68 11.67 0.44 2.24
C THR A 68 10.31 -0.10 1.79
N ALA A 69 9.26 0.69 1.95
CA ALA A 69 7.92 0.34 1.51
C ALA A 69 7.85 0.26 -0.03
N GLU A 70 7.21 -0.79 -0.54
CA GLU A 70 7.27 -1.19 -1.95
C GLU A 70 6.28 -0.43 -2.84
N TYR A 71 5.21 0.14 -2.25
CA TYR A 71 4.19 0.85 -3.04
C TYR A 71 4.44 2.34 -3.00
N VAL A 72 4.56 2.94 -4.17
CA VAL A 72 4.76 4.37 -4.36
C VAL A 72 3.49 4.98 -4.92
N THR A 73 2.98 6.01 -4.27
CA THR A 73 1.87 6.81 -4.80
C THR A 73 2.40 8.15 -5.30
N LEU A 74 1.88 8.58 -6.44
CA LEU A 74 2.15 9.88 -7.03
C LEU A 74 0.82 10.57 -7.35
N HIS A 75 0.69 11.82 -6.93
CA HIS A 75 -0.33 12.74 -7.41
C HIS A 75 0.37 13.92 -8.10
N ILE A 76 0.24 14.00 -9.41
CA ILE A 76 0.84 15.06 -10.23
C ILE A 76 -0.25 16.06 -10.57
N THR A 77 0.00 17.32 -10.26
CA THR A 77 -0.90 18.44 -10.58
C THR A 77 -0.27 19.33 -11.65
N ARG A 78 -1.07 19.83 -12.60
CA ARG A 78 -0.58 20.64 -13.72
C ARG A 78 -1.30 21.98 -13.79
N ASP A 79 -0.51 23.05 -13.89
CA ASP A 79 -0.99 24.36 -14.33
C ASP A 79 -0.95 24.40 -15.86
N THR A 80 -2.13 24.27 -16.49
CA THR A 80 -2.26 24.25 -17.95
C THR A 80 -2.01 25.61 -18.60
N VAL A 81 -2.06 26.71 -17.82
CA VAL A 81 -1.80 28.08 -18.29
C VAL A 81 -0.30 28.36 -18.27
N GLN A 82 0.37 28.05 -17.16
CA GLN A 82 1.82 28.27 -17.00
C GLN A 82 2.62 27.12 -17.64
N ARG A 83 1.98 25.99 -17.94
CA ARG A 83 2.58 24.76 -18.44
C ARG A 83 3.63 24.20 -17.48
N THR A 84 3.31 24.22 -16.20
CA THR A 84 4.15 23.67 -15.15
C THR A 84 3.43 22.54 -14.43
N PHE A 85 4.23 21.65 -13.79
CA PHE A 85 3.69 20.62 -12.91
C PHE A 85 4.31 20.72 -11.51
N ASP A 86 3.55 20.23 -10.55
CA ASP A 86 3.99 19.93 -9.19
C ASP A 86 3.49 18.54 -8.82
N PHE A 87 4.00 17.94 -7.73
CA PHE A 87 3.57 16.62 -7.33
C PHE A 87 3.67 16.41 -5.83
N ALA A 88 2.87 15.47 -5.34
CA ALA A 88 2.99 14.88 -4.01
C ALA A 88 3.23 13.38 -4.15
N HIS A 89 3.96 12.77 -3.24
CA HIS A 89 4.22 11.34 -3.23
C HIS A 89 4.31 10.79 -1.81
N GLU A 90 4.06 9.50 -1.67
CA GLU A 90 4.26 8.77 -0.42
C GLU A 90 4.56 7.30 -0.72
N ARG A 91 5.27 6.63 0.22
CA ARG A 91 5.52 5.19 0.16
C ARG A 91 4.67 4.46 1.19
N HIS A 92 4.11 3.32 0.80
CA HIS A 92 3.19 2.55 1.63
C HIS A 92 3.60 1.08 1.67
N PRO A 93 3.48 0.42 2.83
CA PRO A 93 3.81 -0.99 2.96
C PRO A 93 2.76 -1.93 2.35
N VAL A 94 1.50 -1.47 2.24
CA VAL A 94 0.39 -2.27 1.71
C VAL A 94 -0.50 -1.46 0.77
N ILE A 95 -1.04 -2.13 -0.23
CA ILE A 95 -1.87 -1.54 -1.30
C ILE A 95 -3.07 -0.73 -0.76
N PRO A 96 -3.86 -1.22 0.20
CA PRO A 96 -5.02 -0.46 0.69
C PRO A 96 -4.67 0.91 1.27
N GLN A 97 -3.50 1.07 1.88
CA GLN A 97 -3.05 2.37 2.39
C GLN A 97 -2.65 3.31 1.25
N ALA A 98 -1.97 2.78 0.23
CA ALA A 98 -1.65 3.52 -0.98
C ALA A 98 -2.93 4.01 -1.70
N GLN A 99 -3.93 3.14 -1.82
CA GLN A 99 -5.23 3.50 -2.39
C GLN A 99 -5.94 4.58 -1.55
N ASN A 100 -5.92 4.46 -0.21
CA ASN A 100 -6.48 5.48 0.68
C ASN A 100 -5.82 6.84 0.47
N TRP A 101 -4.49 6.88 0.38
CA TRP A 101 -3.75 8.11 0.15
C TRP A 101 -4.18 8.79 -1.16
N LEU A 102 -4.25 8.05 -2.27
CA LEU A 102 -4.69 8.60 -3.56
C LEU A 102 -6.12 9.11 -3.52
N ILE A 103 -7.05 8.39 -2.87
CA ILE A 103 -8.44 8.82 -2.70
C ILE A 103 -8.49 10.15 -1.92
N ARG A 104 -7.67 10.31 -0.91
CA ARG A 104 -7.56 11.56 -0.13
C ARG A 104 -6.96 12.72 -0.93
N GLN A 105 -6.12 12.42 -1.92
CA GLN A 105 -5.63 13.41 -2.89
C GLN A 105 -6.68 13.78 -3.94
N GLY A 106 -7.85 13.14 -3.94
CA GLY A 106 -8.96 13.44 -4.85
C GLY A 106 -9.15 12.44 -6.00
N CYS A 107 -8.39 11.34 -6.03
CA CYS A 107 -8.60 10.27 -7.00
C CYS A 107 -9.97 9.62 -6.79
N PRO A 108 -10.77 9.38 -7.84
CA PRO A 108 -11.98 8.59 -7.71
C PRO A 108 -11.68 7.19 -7.19
N ALA A 109 -12.46 6.72 -6.20
CA ALA A 109 -12.21 5.45 -5.53
C ALA A 109 -12.21 4.25 -6.50
N GLU A 110 -13.08 4.27 -7.49
CA GLU A 110 -13.15 3.25 -8.54
C GLU A 110 -11.92 3.21 -9.46
N SER A 111 -11.16 4.31 -9.52
CA SER A 111 -9.98 4.43 -10.39
C SER A 111 -8.70 3.87 -9.75
N VAL A 112 -8.72 3.60 -8.45
CA VAL A 112 -7.60 2.98 -7.74
C VAL A 112 -7.80 1.49 -7.49
N GLU A 113 -8.90 0.91 -7.98
CA GLU A 113 -9.12 -0.53 -7.95
C GLU A 113 -8.11 -1.23 -8.84
N LEU A 114 -7.46 -2.26 -8.30
CA LEU A 114 -6.52 -3.06 -9.08
C LEU A 114 -7.28 -3.91 -10.09
N SER A 115 -6.76 -3.99 -11.31
CA SER A 115 -7.31 -4.93 -12.27
C SER A 115 -7.15 -6.37 -11.76
N THR A 116 -8.16 -7.21 -12.02
CA THR A 116 -8.18 -8.61 -11.57
C THR A 116 -7.04 -9.47 -12.12
N ASN A 117 -6.23 -8.92 -13.02
CA ASN A 117 -5.10 -9.59 -13.66
C ASN A 117 -3.75 -9.20 -13.05
N HIS A 118 -3.72 -8.30 -12.08
CA HIS A 118 -2.49 -7.85 -11.44
C HIS A 118 -2.39 -8.40 -10.01
N GLY A 119 -1.37 -9.20 -9.77
CA GLY A 119 -1.00 -9.70 -8.46
C GLY A 119 -1.89 -10.79 -7.86
N PRO A 120 -1.55 -11.22 -6.64
CA PRO A 120 -2.33 -12.19 -5.87
C PRO A 120 -3.68 -11.60 -5.44
N ARG A 121 -4.61 -12.47 -5.05
CA ARG A 121 -5.97 -12.09 -4.60
C ARG A 121 -6.16 -12.38 -3.12
N PRO A 122 -7.04 -11.65 -2.41
CA PRO A 122 -7.46 -12.01 -1.08
C PRO A 122 -7.92 -13.47 -1.01
N ALA A 123 -7.32 -14.26 -0.12
CA ALA A 123 -7.63 -15.68 0.01
C ALA A 123 -8.96 -15.94 0.71
N ASP A 124 -9.43 -14.98 1.52
CA ASP A 124 -10.64 -15.12 2.30
C ASP A 124 -11.37 -13.79 2.57
N ALA A 125 -12.60 -13.89 3.05
CA ALA A 125 -13.44 -12.74 3.35
C ALA A 125 -12.92 -11.87 4.50
N LEU A 126 -12.10 -12.40 5.40
CA LEU A 126 -11.47 -11.61 6.45
C LEU A 126 -10.42 -10.68 5.86
N THR A 127 -9.57 -11.21 4.99
CA THR A 127 -8.56 -10.43 4.25
C THR A 127 -9.22 -9.29 3.48
N ALA A 128 -10.23 -9.59 2.66
CA ALA A 128 -10.93 -8.56 1.89
C ALA A 128 -11.53 -7.45 2.79
N ARG A 129 -12.12 -7.84 3.92
CA ARG A 129 -12.69 -6.87 4.87
C ARG A 129 -11.63 -6.00 5.55
N LEU A 130 -10.47 -6.56 5.91
CA LEU A 130 -9.36 -5.80 6.51
C LEU A 130 -8.79 -4.81 5.49
N GLU A 131 -8.70 -5.18 4.22
CA GLU A 131 -8.30 -4.27 3.15
C GLU A 131 -9.29 -3.13 2.95
N ASP A 132 -10.59 -3.43 2.91
CA ASP A 132 -11.63 -2.40 2.79
C ASP A 132 -11.55 -1.40 3.96
N MET A 133 -11.27 -1.89 5.17
CA MET A 133 -11.10 -1.06 6.36
C MET A 133 -9.85 -0.18 6.28
N LEU A 134 -8.73 -0.73 5.83
CA LEU A 134 -7.48 0.03 5.64
C LEU A 134 -7.60 1.05 4.51
N ARG A 135 -8.27 0.67 3.41
CA ARG A 135 -8.53 1.59 2.28
C ARG A 135 -9.45 2.73 2.67
N ALA A 136 -10.50 2.46 3.44
CA ALA A 136 -11.41 3.50 3.92
C ALA A 136 -10.75 4.42 4.95
N ASN A 137 -9.92 3.87 5.85
CA ASN A 137 -9.22 4.55 6.95
C ASN A 137 -9.96 5.79 7.49
N PRO A 138 -11.22 5.67 7.93
CA PRO A 138 -12.05 6.80 8.30
C PRO A 138 -11.40 7.58 9.46
N ASP A 139 -11.43 8.91 9.38
CA ASP A 139 -10.92 9.82 10.41
C ASP A 139 -9.43 9.58 10.78
N ASP A 140 -8.61 9.13 9.80
CA ASP A 140 -7.20 8.79 10.05
C ASP A 140 -7.01 7.78 11.19
N ARG A 141 -7.87 6.79 11.21
CA ARG A 141 -7.91 5.78 12.26
C ARG A 141 -6.56 5.11 12.47
N TYR A 142 -5.88 4.74 11.38
CA TYR A 142 -4.61 4.02 11.43
C TYR A 142 -3.45 4.93 11.04
N THR A 143 -2.51 5.09 11.97
CA THR A 143 -1.23 5.75 11.71
C THR A 143 -0.14 4.69 11.64
N VAL A 144 0.57 4.60 10.51
CA VAL A 144 1.69 3.67 10.34
C VAL A 144 2.84 4.09 11.26
N LEU A 145 3.37 3.13 12.00
CA LEU A 145 4.50 3.31 12.91
C LEU A 145 5.77 2.68 12.34
N ASP A 146 5.63 1.47 11.80
CA ASP A 146 6.75 0.69 11.29
C ASP A 146 6.25 -0.38 10.32
N HIS A 147 7.11 -0.86 9.46
CA HIS A 147 6.81 -1.98 8.56
C HIS A 147 8.08 -2.75 8.22
N SER A 148 7.91 -4.01 7.84
CA SER A 148 8.99 -4.85 7.36
C SER A 148 8.46 -5.83 6.32
N THR A 149 9.24 -6.03 5.25
CA THR A 149 8.97 -7.05 4.25
C THR A 149 10.03 -8.14 4.39
N ASP A 150 9.59 -9.37 4.65
CA ASP A 150 10.42 -10.57 4.60
C ASP A 150 10.15 -11.28 3.27
N ASN A 151 11.12 -11.18 2.39
CA ASN A 151 11.13 -11.87 1.11
C ASN A 151 12.26 -12.90 1.11
N PRO A 152 11.98 -14.10 1.64
CA PRO A 152 12.99 -15.15 1.65
C PRO A 152 13.37 -15.48 0.20
N CYS A 153 14.67 -15.43 -0.10
CA CYS A 153 15.22 -15.79 -1.43
C CYS A 153 14.98 -17.27 -1.82
N SER A 154 14.09 -17.95 -1.15
CA SER A 154 13.72 -19.34 -1.33
C SER A 154 12.28 -19.41 -1.85
N PHE A 155 12.08 -20.09 -2.99
CA PHE A 155 10.76 -20.40 -3.55
C PHE A 155 9.87 -21.28 -2.62
N ASP A 156 10.39 -21.71 -1.47
CA ASP A 156 9.65 -22.54 -0.51
C ASP A 156 8.79 -21.73 0.46
N PHE A 157 8.97 -20.40 0.51
CA PHE A 157 8.24 -19.51 1.42
C PHE A 157 7.56 -18.40 0.60
N GLY A 158 6.40 -17.95 1.05
CA GLY A 158 5.76 -16.74 0.53
C GLY A 158 6.43 -15.46 1.04
N ILE A 159 6.08 -14.32 0.48
CA ILE A 159 6.47 -13.01 0.99
C ILE A 159 5.58 -12.70 2.19
N GLU A 160 6.17 -12.22 3.27
CA GLU A 160 5.46 -11.69 4.42
C GLU A 160 5.72 -10.18 4.54
N VAL A 161 4.65 -9.41 4.67
CA VAL A 161 4.70 -7.99 5.01
C VAL A 161 4.07 -7.80 6.38
N SER A 162 4.82 -7.22 7.31
CA SER A 162 4.32 -6.81 8.61
C SER A 162 4.20 -5.29 8.66
N THR A 163 3.03 -4.78 9.08
CA THR A 163 2.79 -3.35 9.22
C THR A 163 2.26 -3.08 10.62
N ALA A 164 3.04 -2.35 11.42
CA ALA A 164 2.65 -1.90 12.73
C ALA A 164 1.97 -0.53 12.63
N VAL A 165 0.78 -0.39 13.21
CA VAL A 165 0.03 0.86 13.21
C VAL A 165 -0.50 1.19 14.60
N HIS A 166 -0.76 2.48 14.84
CA HIS A 166 -1.55 2.93 15.96
C HIS A 166 -3.01 3.12 15.53
N ASP A 167 -3.95 2.47 16.22
CA ASP A 167 -5.39 2.63 16.03
C ASP A 167 -5.88 3.79 16.90
N ASN A 168 -6.10 4.94 16.29
CA ASN A 168 -6.53 6.18 16.95
C ASN A 168 -8.00 6.15 17.38
N HIS A 169 -8.77 5.12 16.99
CA HIS A 169 -10.18 5.04 17.30
C HIS A 169 -10.39 4.75 18.80
N PRO A 170 -11.31 5.46 19.50
CA PRO A 170 -11.54 5.27 20.94
C PRO A 170 -11.90 3.83 21.34
N ALA A 171 -12.51 3.06 20.43
CA ALA A 171 -12.85 1.66 20.66
C ALA A 171 -11.65 0.71 20.65
N SER A 172 -10.44 1.16 20.27
CA SER A 172 -9.21 0.36 20.37
C SER A 172 -8.85 0.03 21.83
N GLY A 173 -9.30 0.83 22.77
CA GLY A 173 -9.28 0.55 24.21
C GLY A 173 -7.87 0.35 24.77
N HIS A 174 -7.63 -0.84 25.37
CA HIS A 174 -6.34 -1.18 25.98
C HIS A 174 -5.30 -1.76 25.02
N ALA A 175 -5.64 -1.92 23.73
CA ALA A 175 -4.77 -2.52 22.74
C ALA A 175 -4.77 -1.67 21.44
N PRO A 176 -4.28 -0.42 21.49
CA PRO A 176 -4.34 0.48 20.34
C PRO A 176 -3.26 0.18 19.28
N TYR A 177 -2.28 -0.65 19.60
CA TYR A 177 -1.25 -1.02 18.64
C TYR A 177 -1.72 -2.22 17.86
N ARG A 178 -1.79 -2.09 16.53
CA ARG A 178 -2.21 -3.14 15.62
C ARG A 178 -1.01 -3.62 14.82
N LEU A 179 -0.99 -4.91 14.55
CA LEU A 179 -0.04 -5.52 13.63
C LEU A 179 -0.84 -6.20 12.51
N PHE A 180 -0.69 -5.69 11.29
CA PHE A 180 -1.21 -6.35 10.10
C PHE A 180 -0.10 -7.22 9.52
N LEU A 181 -0.41 -8.50 9.33
CA LEU A 181 0.47 -9.46 8.67
C LEU A 181 -0.17 -9.85 7.35
N GLU A 182 0.51 -9.54 6.27
CA GLU A 182 0.17 -10.00 4.94
C GLU A 182 1.11 -11.14 4.56
N GLU A 183 0.57 -12.28 4.19
CA GLU A 183 1.34 -13.44 3.76
C GLU A 183 0.84 -13.90 2.39
N THR A 184 1.72 -13.90 1.39
CA THR A 184 1.40 -14.46 0.07
C THR A 184 1.52 -15.98 0.09
N THR A 185 0.69 -16.66 -0.70
CA THR A 185 0.84 -18.11 -0.94
C THR A 185 2.09 -18.37 -1.78
N LYS A 186 2.63 -19.59 -1.68
CA LYS A 186 3.85 -20.02 -2.41
C LYS A 186 3.74 -19.89 -3.92
N ASP A 187 2.55 -20.00 -4.46
CA ASP A 187 2.28 -19.86 -5.90
C ASP A 187 1.99 -18.41 -6.32
N PHE A 188 2.06 -17.48 -5.35
CA PHE A 188 1.72 -16.06 -5.54
C PHE A 188 0.32 -15.83 -6.12
N GLY A 189 -0.57 -16.80 -6.02
CA GLY A 189 -1.95 -16.70 -6.53
C GLY A 189 -2.90 -16.00 -5.58
N SER A 190 -2.60 -16.03 -4.28
CA SER A 190 -3.41 -15.38 -3.24
C SER A 190 -2.57 -14.95 -2.06
N TYR A 191 -3.17 -14.17 -1.16
CA TYR A 191 -2.57 -13.73 0.09
C TYR A 191 -3.60 -13.64 1.20
N THR A 192 -3.14 -13.65 2.43
CA THR A 192 -3.96 -13.41 3.61
C THR A 192 -3.48 -12.20 4.37
N VAL A 193 -4.41 -11.42 4.94
CA VAL A 193 -4.11 -10.39 5.93
C VAL A 193 -4.71 -10.79 7.25
N ARG A 194 -3.94 -10.65 8.33
CA ARG A 194 -4.37 -10.92 9.71
C ARG A 194 -4.06 -9.73 10.58
N GLU A 195 -4.96 -9.42 11.51
CA GLU A 195 -4.83 -8.28 12.43
C GLU A 195 -4.60 -8.77 13.86
N GLY A 196 -3.47 -8.38 14.45
CA GLY A 196 -3.17 -8.54 15.86
C GLY A 196 -3.41 -7.24 16.64
N ALA A 197 -3.67 -7.35 17.95
CA ALA A 197 -3.87 -6.20 18.82
C ALA A 197 -3.00 -6.31 20.07
N PHE A 198 -2.29 -5.23 20.39
CA PHE A 198 -1.30 -5.19 21.49
C PHE A 198 -1.47 -3.95 22.34
N PRO A 199 -1.13 -4.03 23.65
CA PRO A 199 -1.23 -2.88 24.55
C PRO A 199 -0.15 -1.82 24.31
N THR A 200 1.03 -2.22 23.78
CA THR A 200 2.15 -1.32 23.50
C THR A 200 2.84 -1.71 22.18
N ALA A 201 3.59 -0.77 21.61
CA ALA A 201 4.40 -1.03 20.41
C ALA A 201 5.48 -2.08 20.69
N GLU A 202 6.11 -2.04 21.88
CA GLU A 202 7.13 -3.02 22.26
C GLU A 202 6.56 -4.45 22.37
N ALA A 203 5.28 -4.58 22.81
CA ALA A 203 4.63 -5.88 22.85
C ALA A 203 4.38 -6.44 21.46
N ALA A 204 4.00 -5.59 20.49
CA ALA A 204 3.84 -5.98 19.10
C ALA A 204 5.17 -6.41 18.48
N ASP A 205 6.23 -5.60 18.65
CA ASP A 205 7.57 -5.87 18.15
C ASP A 205 8.17 -7.15 18.78
N THR A 206 7.99 -7.34 20.09
CA THR A 206 8.42 -8.56 20.79
C THR A 206 7.73 -9.80 20.21
N TRP A 207 6.40 -9.71 20.03
CA TRP A 207 5.66 -10.82 19.43
C TRP A 207 6.13 -11.11 18.00
N LEU A 208 6.35 -10.07 17.17
CA LEU A 208 6.81 -10.23 15.80
C LEU A 208 8.16 -10.94 15.71
N ARG A 209 9.08 -10.65 16.62
CA ARG A 209 10.40 -11.30 16.70
C ARG A 209 10.36 -12.72 17.23
N GLU A 210 9.54 -12.98 18.23
CA GLU A 210 9.55 -14.26 18.94
C GLU A 210 8.56 -15.27 18.37
N ARG A 211 7.37 -14.80 17.96
CA ARG A 211 6.25 -15.61 17.44
C ARG A 211 5.95 -16.86 18.29
N SER A 212 6.20 -16.74 19.60
CA SER A 212 6.10 -17.84 20.56
C SER A 212 4.65 -18.22 20.90
N THR A 213 3.70 -17.36 20.55
CA THR A 213 2.26 -17.58 20.78
C THR A 213 1.47 -17.27 19.50
N LEU A 214 0.21 -17.68 19.46
CA LEU A 214 -0.69 -17.26 18.38
C LEU A 214 -0.83 -15.74 18.39
N LEU A 215 -1.06 -15.16 17.18
CA LEU A 215 -1.33 -13.73 17.04
C LEU A 215 -2.51 -13.34 17.95
N PRO A 216 -2.35 -12.38 18.87
CA PRO A 216 -3.46 -11.89 19.68
C PRO A 216 -4.50 -11.22 18.78
N LEU A 217 -5.65 -11.84 18.62
CA LEU A 217 -6.68 -11.35 17.70
C LEU A 217 -7.16 -9.96 18.14
N ALA A 218 -7.29 -9.05 17.19
CA ALA A 218 -7.95 -7.79 17.40
C ALA A 218 -9.43 -8.03 17.75
N PRO A 219 -10.03 -7.27 18.70
CA PRO A 219 -11.45 -7.34 18.97
C PRO A 219 -12.21 -7.01 17.68
N ALA A 220 -13.27 -7.78 17.39
CA ALA A 220 -14.08 -7.52 16.20
C ALA A 220 -14.53 -6.05 16.20
N PRO A 221 -14.41 -5.33 15.06
CA PRO A 221 -14.84 -3.96 14.98
C PRO A 221 -16.32 -3.86 15.39
N HIS A 222 -16.62 -2.96 16.31
CA HIS A 222 -18.01 -2.72 16.76
C HIS A 222 -18.87 -2.34 15.54
N GLY A 223 -19.81 -3.18 15.15
CA GLY A 223 -20.70 -3.02 14.00
C GLY A 223 -20.86 -4.28 13.15
N ALA A 224 -20.03 -5.30 13.32
CA ALA A 224 -20.27 -6.59 12.70
C ALA A 224 -21.35 -7.35 13.48
N VAL A 225 -22.62 -7.14 13.11
CA VAL A 225 -23.73 -8.00 13.53
C VAL A 225 -23.39 -9.43 13.13
N GLY A 226 -23.38 -10.31 14.12
CA GLY A 226 -22.86 -11.66 14.03
C GLY A 226 -23.34 -12.45 12.82
N LEU A 227 -22.40 -12.90 12.04
CA LEU A 227 -22.55 -14.13 11.29
C LEU A 227 -22.33 -15.28 12.30
N ARG A 228 -23.44 -15.84 12.79
CA ARG A 228 -23.42 -17.12 13.51
C ARG A 228 -22.72 -18.13 12.60
N ALA A 229 -21.70 -18.78 13.15
CA ALA A 229 -21.22 -20.03 12.58
C ALA A 229 -22.41 -21.01 12.60
N GLU A 230 -22.94 -21.33 11.44
CA GLU A 230 -23.76 -22.53 11.28
C GLU A 230 -22.82 -23.73 11.20
N ALA A 231 -23.06 -24.66 12.11
CA ALA A 231 -22.35 -25.92 12.28
C ALA A 231 -22.58 -26.88 11.10
#